data_b81e460e0a61a353bf01067e78929dbd
#
_entry.id   b81e460e0a61a353bf01067e78929dbd
#
_cell.length_a   1.000
_cell.length_b   1.000
_cell.length_c   1.000
_cell.angle_alpha   90.00
_cell.angle_beta   90.00
_cell.angle_gamma   90.00
#
_symmetry.space_group_name_H-M   'P 1'
#
loop_
_entity.id
_entity.type
_entity.pdbx_description
1 polymer ?
#
loop_
_entity_poly.entity_id
_entity_poly.type
_entity_poly.pdbx_seq_one_letter_code
_entity_poly.pdbx_strand_id
1 'polypeptide(L)'
;MGVIGNFAMRINFAIRRHPSRWLYTDRVLGKYVDEKERPFFTKDWGNAVIWDVGASVGKYTAILARHNPKATIFAFEPNLNSLYYLAYRIADCRNVVIVPNALTADGKSMKGTHDPDFNAPPTGPLVATISLKEAILKCGVPSFVKMDIEGGEFQIFDGQEAECLQRTTILVSWHPQFTGKPIPEVKGWKNDRIASDITLLSPL
;
A
#
# COMPACT_ATOMS: atom_id res chain seq x y z
N MET A 1 27.98 11.35 9.17
CA MET A 1 26.96 11.88 8.25
C MET A 1 27.66 12.25 6.94
N GLY A 2 27.99 11.28 6.15
CA GLY A 2 28.85 11.57 5.00
C GLY A 2 28.25 11.00 3.70
N VAL A 3 28.90 10.05 3.11
CA VAL A 3 28.83 9.66 1.70
C VAL A 3 27.46 9.13 1.23
N ILE A 4 26.68 8.46 2.09
CA ILE A 4 25.40 7.85 1.71
C ILE A 4 24.31 8.91 1.41
N GLY A 5 24.25 9.99 2.18
CA GLY A 5 23.27 11.06 1.95
C GLY A 5 23.49 11.79 0.62
N ASN A 6 24.75 11.98 0.22
CA ASN A 6 25.08 12.63 -1.05
C ASN A 6 24.83 11.75 -2.27
N PHE A 7 24.99 10.42 -2.12
CA PHE A 7 24.73 9.47 -3.21
C PHE A 7 23.22 9.33 -3.49
N ALA A 8 22.41 9.19 -2.44
CA ALA A 8 20.94 9.14 -2.56
C ALA A 8 20.37 10.44 -3.16
N MET A 9 20.94 11.60 -2.78
CA MET A 9 20.53 12.90 -3.31
C MET A 9 20.91 13.09 -4.78
N ARG A 10 22.08 12.58 -5.23
CA ARG A 10 22.52 12.63 -6.63
C ARG A 10 21.71 11.69 -7.53
N ILE A 11 21.40 10.49 -7.07
CA ILE A 11 20.50 9.56 -7.79
C ILE A 11 19.12 10.20 -7.95
N ASN A 12 18.57 10.79 -6.90
CA ASN A 12 17.29 11.49 -6.93
C ASN A 12 17.26 12.63 -7.99
N PHE A 13 18.36 13.34 -8.16
CA PHE A 13 18.44 14.47 -9.10
C PHE A 13 18.50 14.01 -10.57
N ALA A 14 19.23 12.95 -10.88
CA ALA A 14 19.33 12.38 -12.22
C ALA A 14 18.01 11.69 -12.66
N ILE A 15 17.35 11.02 -11.72
CA ILE A 15 16.13 10.27 -11.93
C ILE A 15 14.91 11.19 -12.17
N ARG A 16 14.88 12.38 -11.55
CA ARG A 16 13.80 13.38 -11.69
C ARG A 16 13.60 13.92 -13.12
N ARG A 17 14.59 13.79 -14.00
CA ARG A 17 14.59 14.42 -15.33
C ARG A 17 14.22 13.51 -16.49
N HIS A 18 13.89 12.22 -16.27
CA HIS A 18 13.63 11.32 -17.39
C HIS A 18 12.15 11.34 -17.82
N PRO A 19 11.82 11.78 -19.07
CA PRO A 19 10.43 11.91 -19.56
C PRO A 19 9.64 10.58 -19.59
N SER A 20 10.34 9.44 -19.67
CA SER A 20 9.72 8.11 -19.74
C SER A 20 8.94 7.68 -18.48
N ARG A 21 9.02 8.44 -17.38
CA ARG A 21 8.30 8.15 -16.14
C ARG A 21 6.79 8.31 -16.25
N TRP A 22 6.34 9.31 -17.01
CA TRP A 22 4.91 9.53 -17.27
C TRP A 22 4.32 8.42 -18.14
N LEU A 23 5.04 8.03 -19.20
CA LEU A 23 4.69 6.92 -20.07
C LEU A 23 4.55 5.59 -19.32
N TYR A 24 5.30 5.42 -18.23
CA TYR A 24 5.25 4.21 -17.41
C TYR A 24 3.95 4.11 -16.60
N THR A 25 3.42 5.22 -16.11
CA THR A 25 2.18 5.22 -15.29
C THR A 25 0.97 4.80 -16.12
N ASP A 26 0.81 5.37 -17.33
CA ASP A 26 -0.31 5.00 -18.20
C ASP A 26 -0.18 3.56 -18.71
N ARG A 27 1.06 3.10 -18.96
CA ARG A 27 1.34 1.71 -19.31
C ARG A 27 1.03 0.74 -18.17
N VAL A 28 1.30 1.13 -16.92
CA VAL A 28 1.00 0.32 -15.72
C VAL A 28 -0.50 0.28 -15.48
N LEU A 29 -1.19 1.41 -15.59
CA LEU A 29 -2.66 1.47 -15.49
C LEU A 29 -3.33 0.52 -16.49
N GLY A 30 -2.87 0.54 -17.75
CA GLY A 30 -3.47 -0.30 -18.80
C GLY A 30 -3.13 -1.79 -18.70
N LYS A 31 -2.03 -2.15 -18.06
CA LYS A 31 -1.50 -3.54 -18.05
C LYS A 31 -1.75 -4.30 -16.75
N TYR A 32 -1.77 -3.61 -15.61
CA TYR A 32 -1.71 -4.25 -14.30
C TYR A 32 -2.83 -3.85 -13.34
N VAL A 33 -3.66 -2.88 -13.70
CA VAL A 33 -4.83 -2.49 -12.91
C VAL A 33 -6.07 -2.98 -13.63
N ASP A 34 -6.81 -3.86 -12.98
CA ASP A 34 -8.10 -4.34 -13.49
C ASP A 34 -9.02 -3.15 -13.78
N GLU A 35 -9.86 -3.27 -14.82
CA GLU A 35 -10.80 -2.20 -15.18
C GLU A 35 -11.75 -1.84 -14.04
N LYS A 36 -12.10 -2.81 -13.19
CA LYS A 36 -12.95 -2.60 -12.03
C LYS A 36 -12.27 -1.88 -10.88
N GLU A 37 -10.95 -2.02 -10.76
CA GLU A 37 -10.14 -1.33 -9.74
C GLU A 37 -9.73 0.09 -10.17
N ARG A 38 -9.55 0.30 -11.48
CA ARG A 38 -9.05 1.55 -12.06
C ARG A 38 -9.74 2.81 -11.55
N PRO A 39 -11.08 2.86 -11.39
CA PRO A 39 -11.77 4.04 -10.88
C PRO A 39 -11.25 4.52 -9.51
N PHE A 40 -10.81 3.61 -8.65
CA PHE A 40 -10.31 3.96 -7.31
C PHE A 40 -8.93 4.58 -7.34
N PHE A 41 -8.08 4.18 -8.28
CA PHE A 41 -6.73 4.71 -8.44
C PHE A 41 -6.71 6.05 -9.20
N THR A 42 -7.71 6.31 -10.04
CA THR A 42 -7.78 7.52 -10.87
C THR A 42 -8.78 8.56 -10.34
N LYS A 43 -9.57 8.22 -9.31
CA LYS A 43 -10.47 9.16 -8.64
C LYS A 43 -9.66 10.31 -8.03
N ASP A 44 -10.15 11.54 -8.16
CA ASP A 44 -9.64 12.68 -7.39
C ASP A 44 -10.17 12.60 -5.95
N TRP A 45 -9.25 12.33 -5.03
CA TRP A 45 -9.53 12.26 -3.60
C TRP A 45 -9.32 13.61 -2.90
N GLY A 46 -9.00 14.68 -3.65
CA GLY A 46 -8.76 16.03 -3.11
C GLY A 46 -7.54 16.06 -2.16
N ASN A 47 -7.71 16.72 -1.02
CA ASN A 47 -6.66 16.85 0.02
C ASN A 47 -6.66 15.67 1.02
N ALA A 48 -7.08 14.49 0.59
CA ALA A 48 -7.24 13.33 1.46
C ALA A 48 -5.89 12.75 1.93
N VAL A 49 -5.95 11.99 3.00
CA VAL A 49 -4.93 11.00 3.35
C VAL A 49 -5.28 9.69 2.65
N ILE A 50 -4.32 9.11 1.96
CA ILE A 50 -4.44 7.83 1.25
C ILE A 50 -3.35 6.89 1.77
N TRP A 51 -3.71 5.63 2.03
CA TRP A 51 -2.74 4.61 2.38
C TRP A 51 -2.61 3.57 1.28
N ASP A 52 -1.39 3.25 0.89
CA ASP A 52 -1.03 2.11 0.06
C ASP A 52 -0.31 1.09 0.96
N VAL A 53 -1.05 0.09 1.41
CA VAL A 53 -0.59 -0.90 2.38
C VAL A 53 -0.17 -2.16 1.63
N GLY A 54 1.11 -2.50 1.72
CA GLY A 54 1.78 -3.45 0.83
C GLY A 54 2.18 -2.78 -0.48
N ALA A 55 2.87 -1.65 -0.38
CA ALA A 55 3.24 -0.83 -1.53
C ALA A 55 4.22 -1.53 -2.50
N SER A 56 4.94 -2.57 -2.01
CA SER A 56 5.90 -3.34 -2.80
C SER A 56 6.85 -2.40 -3.55
N VAL A 57 7.03 -2.61 -4.84
CA VAL A 57 7.88 -1.76 -5.70
C VAL A 57 7.20 -0.43 -6.14
N GLY A 58 6.10 -0.03 -5.52
CA GLY A 58 5.46 1.28 -5.67
C GLY A 58 4.65 1.49 -6.96
N LYS A 59 4.10 0.43 -7.56
CA LYS A 59 3.29 0.56 -8.77
C LYS A 59 2.02 1.37 -8.51
N TYR A 60 1.24 0.97 -7.51
CA TYR A 60 -0.01 1.63 -7.13
C TYR A 60 0.25 2.97 -6.45
N THR A 61 1.27 3.04 -5.59
CA THR A 61 1.71 4.30 -4.97
C THR A 61 1.94 5.40 -6.00
N ALA A 62 2.67 5.10 -7.07
CA ALA A 62 2.99 6.09 -8.12
C ALA A 62 1.74 6.54 -8.89
N ILE A 63 0.78 5.64 -9.12
CA ILE A 63 -0.48 5.96 -9.77
C ILE A 63 -1.31 6.89 -8.88
N LEU A 64 -1.53 6.49 -7.62
CA LEU A 64 -2.27 7.27 -6.63
C LEU A 64 -1.68 8.68 -6.48
N ALA A 65 -0.35 8.77 -6.36
CA ALA A 65 0.35 10.04 -6.16
C ALA A 65 0.18 11.02 -7.33
N ARG A 66 0.25 10.51 -8.55
CA ARG A 66 0.15 11.35 -9.76
C ARG A 66 -1.27 11.77 -10.08
N HIS A 67 -2.25 10.90 -9.82
CA HIS A 67 -3.67 11.25 -9.97
C HIS A 67 -4.21 12.11 -8.83
N ASN A 68 -3.53 12.12 -7.68
CA ASN A 68 -3.95 12.85 -6.47
C ASN A 68 -2.86 13.79 -5.97
N PRO A 69 -2.45 14.82 -6.73
CA PRO A 69 -1.31 15.68 -6.38
C PRO A 69 -1.52 16.50 -5.11
N LYS A 70 -2.77 16.64 -4.64
CA LYS A 70 -3.13 17.36 -3.41
C LYS A 70 -3.25 16.44 -2.19
N ALA A 71 -3.41 15.13 -2.40
CA ALA A 71 -3.48 14.15 -1.34
C ALA A 71 -2.10 13.86 -0.76
N THR A 72 -2.05 13.41 0.50
CA THR A 72 -0.85 12.81 1.09
C THR A 72 -0.97 11.28 1.04
N ILE A 73 -0.03 10.62 0.41
CA ILE A 73 -0.02 9.16 0.29
C ILE A 73 1.03 8.59 1.25
N PHE A 74 0.61 7.67 2.13
CA PHE A 74 1.50 6.88 2.97
C PHE A 74 1.64 5.48 2.37
N ALA A 75 2.86 5.12 1.98
CA ALA A 75 3.20 3.85 1.37
C ALA A 75 3.88 2.94 2.42
N PHE A 76 3.15 1.93 2.88
CA PHE A 76 3.65 0.96 3.87
C PHE A 76 4.29 -0.22 3.15
N GLU A 77 5.58 -0.45 3.40
CA GLU A 77 6.34 -1.54 2.81
C GLU A 77 7.52 -1.93 3.72
N PRO A 78 7.53 -3.14 4.29
CA PRO A 78 8.60 -3.55 5.20
C PRO A 78 9.83 -4.12 4.51
N ASN A 79 9.73 -4.57 3.25
CA ASN A 79 10.84 -5.24 2.56
C ASN A 79 11.85 -4.23 2.02
N LEU A 80 13.10 -4.30 2.49
CA LEU A 80 14.16 -3.37 2.13
C LEU A 80 14.47 -3.35 0.62
N ASN A 81 14.36 -4.49 -0.07
CA ASN A 81 14.59 -4.56 -1.51
C ASN A 81 13.46 -3.85 -2.27
N SER A 82 12.22 -4.06 -1.85
CA SER A 82 11.05 -3.36 -2.42
C SER A 82 11.14 -1.85 -2.19
N LEU A 83 11.57 -1.43 -0.99
CA LEU A 83 11.74 -0.01 -0.64
C LEU A 83 12.69 0.73 -1.59
N TYR A 84 13.76 0.07 -2.05
CA TYR A 84 14.67 0.67 -3.02
C TYR A 84 13.93 1.00 -4.34
N TYR A 85 13.18 0.06 -4.87
CA TYR A 85 12.42 0.25 -6.12
C TYR A 85 11.24 1.20 -5.94
N LEU A 86 10.56 1.15 -4.80
CA LEU A 86 9.51 2.09 -4.40
C LEU A 86 10.05 3.52 -4.44
N ALA A 87 11.14 3.79 -3.68
CA ALA A 87 11.76 5.11 -3.63
C ALA A 87 12.20 5.60 -5.02
N TYR A 88 12.74 4.71 -5.85
CA TYR A 88 13.09 5.02 -7.23
C TYR A 88 11.85 5.43 -8.05
N ARG A 89 10.76 4.69 -7.94
CA ARG A 89 9.54 4.89 -8.75
C ARG A 89 8.79 6.16 -8.40
N ILE A 90 8.78 6.55 -7.13
CA ILE A 90 8.07 7.75 -6.64
C ILE A 90 8.98 8.97 -6.49
N ALA A 91 10.22 8.93 -6.97
CA ALA A 91 11.19 10.00 -6.73
C ALA A 91 10.77 11.39 -7.26
N ASP A 92 9.80 11.46 -8.17
CA ASP A 92 9.15 12.66 -8.66
C ASP A 92 7.84 13.03 -7.94
N CYS A 93 7.33 12.15 -7.08
CA CYS A 93 6.11 12.36 -6.31
C CYS A 93 6.45 13.05 -4.97
N ARG A 94 6.04 14.30 -4.80
CA ARG A 94 6.33 15.08 -3.58
C ARG A 94 5.36 14.83 -2.45
N ASN A 95 4.27 14.16 -2.75
CA ASN A 95 3.14 13.91 -1.86
C ASN A 95 3.12 12.47 -1.32
N VAL A 96 4.24 11.74 -1.41
CA VAL A 96 4.38 10.37 -0.88
C VAL A 96 5.34 10.34 0.29
N VAL A 97 4.91 9.68 1.36
CA VAL A 97 5.70 9.35 2.54
C VAL A 97 5.85 7.84 2.61
N ILE A 98 7.09 7.34 2.59
CA ILE A 98 7.38 5.91 2.77
C ILE A 98 7.36 5.59 4.27
N VAL A 99 6.58 4.58 4.65
CA VAL A 99 6.54 3.99 5.99
C VAL A 99 7.18 2.61 5.90
N PRO A 100 8.44 2.43 6.36
CA PRO A 100 9.18 1.18 6.18
C PRO A 100 8.79 0.11 7.22
N ASN A 101 7.49 -0.10 7.37
CA ASN A 101 6.88 -0.99 8.35
C ASN A 101 5.77 -1.82 7.71
N ALA A 102 5.61 -3.05 8.18
CA ALA A 102 4.40 -3.82 7.93
C ALA A 102 3.27 -3.27 8.82
N LEU A 103 2.11 -2.98 8.21
CA LEU A 103 0.91 -2.66 8.98
C LEU A 103 0.32 -3.94 9.54
N THR A 104 0.09 -3.97 10.85
CA THR A 104 -0.53 -5.09 11.57
C THR A 104 -1.66 -4.57 12.46
N ALA A 105 -2.54 -5.45 12.92
CA ALA A 105 -3.60 -5.05 13.84
C ALA A 105 -3.02 -4.46 15.14
N ASP A 106 -2.08 -5.16 15.77
CA ASP A 106 -1.61 -4.92 17.15
C ASP A 106 -0.12 -4.50 17.26
N GLY A 107 0.60 -4.38 16.15
CA GLY A 107 2.02 -4.00 16.14
C GLY A 107 2.99 -5.14 16.47
N LYS A 108 2.51 -6.38 16.65
CA LYS A 108 3.39 -7.50 16.93
C LYS A 108 4.31 -7.81 15.77
N SER A 109 5.51 -8.25 16.11
CA SER A 109 6.54 -8.63 15.13
C SER A 109 6.03 -9.74 14.20
N MET A 110 6.34 -9.61 12.94
CA MET A 110 6.06 -10.62 11.93
C MET A 110 7.32 -10.93 11.11
N LYS A 111 7.31 -12.11 10.48
CA LYS A 111 8.36 -12.48 9.54
C LYS A 111 8.01 -11.92 8.15
N GLY A 112 9.02 -11.40 7.48
CA GLY A 112 8.90 -11.03 6.08
C GLY A 112 8.98 -12.24 5.16
N THR A 113 8.66 -12.08 3.89
CA THR A 113 8.95 -13.08 2.85
C THR A 113 10.28 -12.77 2.18
N HIS A 114 11.01 -13.81 1.81
CA HIS A 114 12.20 -13.72 0.94
C HIS A 114 11.89 -14.02 -0.51
N ASP A 115 10.71 -14.58 -0.78
CA ASP A 115 10.31 -14.95 -2.13
C ASP A 115 9.97 -13.70 -2.94
N PRO A 116 10.72 -13.39 -4.02
CA PRO A 116 10.38 -12.29 -4.89
C PRO A 116 9.06 -12.49 -5.64
N ASP A 117 8.58 -13.72 -5.74
CA ASP A 117 7.32 -14.07 -6.40
C ASP A 117 6.14 -14.17 -5.42
N PHE A 118 6.38 -13.89 -4.12
CA PHE A 118 5.37 -13.87 -3.05
C PHE A 118 4.56 -15.16 -2.86
N ASN A 119 5.08 -16.30 -3.34
CA ASN A 119 4.39 -17.60 -3.30
C ASN A 119 4.79 -18.47 -2.10
N ALA A 120 5.76 -18.05 -1.28
CA ALA A 120 6.21 -18.78 -0.12
C ALA A 120 5.68 -18.20 1.19
N PRO A 121 5.48 -19.02 2.23
CA PRO A 121 5.13 -18.53 3.55
C PRO A 121 6.23 -17.59 4.09
N PRO A 122 5.89 -16.65 5.00
CA PRO A 122 6.83 -15.68 5.54
C PRO A 122 7.87 -16.36 6.46
N THR A 123 8.93 -16.89 5.87
CA THR A 123 10.05 -17.56 6.56
C THR A 123 11.25 -16.66 6.73
N GLY A 124 11.17 -15.43 6.23
CA GLY A 124 12.24 -14.43 6.27
C GLY A 124 12.54 -13.87 7.65
N PRO A 125 13.45 -12.88 7.73
CA PRO A 125 13.76 -12.21 8.99
C PRO A 125 12.54 -11.45 9.53
N LEU A 126 12.60 -11.11 10.82
CA LEU A 126 11.63 -10.20 11.42
C LEU A 126 11.71 -8.84 10.71
N VAL A 127 10.55 -8.29 10.37
CA VAL A 127 10.41 -6.96 9.80
C VAL A 127 9.88 -5.98 10.83
N ALA A 128 10.19 -4.71 10.64
CA ALA A 128 9.60 -3.65 11.45
C ALA A 128 8.08 -3.59 11.21
N THR A 129 7.32 -3.47 12.27
CA THR A 129 5.86 -3.40 12.24
C THR A 129 5.37 -2.06 12.81
N ILE A 130 4.15 -1.71 12.45
CA ILE A 130 3.39 -0.62 13.04
C ILE A 130 1.96 -1.09 13.26
N SER A 131 1.39 -0.83 14.43
CA SER A 131 -0.01 -1.14 14.67
C SER A 131 -0.93 -0.19 13.91
N LEU A 132 -2.15 -0.64 13.63
CA LEU A 132 -3.18 0.19 12.99
C LEU A 132 -3.42 1.49 13.77
N LYS A 133 -3.49 1.39 15.11
CA LYS A 133 -3.66 2.55 16.00
C LYS A 133 -2.50 3.55 15.89
N GLU A 134 -1.27 3.07 15.88
CA GLU A 134 -0.09 3.94 15.72
C GLU A 134 -0.03 4.57 14.33
N ALA A 135 -0.40 3.81 13.28
CA ALA A 135 -0.46 4.33 11.93
C ALA A 135 -1.46 5.48 11.82
N ILE A 136 -2.65 5.34 12.42
CA ILE A 136 -3.64 6.44 12.48
C ILE A 136 -3.08 7.66 13.22
N LEU A 137 -2.41 7.45 14.36
CA LEU A 137 -1.83 8.57 15.12
C LEU A 137 -0.73 9.31 14.35
N LYS A 138 0.08 8.59 13.57
CA LYS A 138 1.23 9.16 12.83
C LYS A 138 0.88 9.65 11.44
N CYS A 139 -0.04 8.99 10.76
CA CYS A 139 -0.35 9.22 9.35
C CYS A 139 -1.74 9.83 9.12
N GLY A 140 -2.58 9.91 10.16
CA GLY A 140 -3.97 10.36 10.05
C GLY A 140 -4.91 9.28 9.54
N VAL A 141 -6.22 9.49 9.74
CA VAL A 141 -7.26 8.57 9.24
C VAL A 141 -7.36 8.69 7.72
N PRO A 142 -7.20 7.60 6.96
CA PRO A 142 -7.26 7.67 5.51
C PRO A 142 -8.70 7.78 5.00
N SER A 143 -8.88 8.46 3.87
CA SER A 143 -10.13 8.43 3.11
C SER A 143 -10.19 7.23 2.16
N PHE A 144 -9.02 6.76 1.71
CA PHE A 144 -8.89 5.58 0.88
C PHE A 144 -7.68 4.75 1.31
N VAL A 145 -7.86 3.43 1.33
CA VAL A 145 -6.79 2.44 1.53
C VAL A 145 -6.81 1.44 0.40
N LYS A 146 -5.67 1.21 -0.24
CA LYS A 146 -5.39 -0.02 -0.97
C LYS A 146 -4.64 -0.96 -0.02
N MET A 147 -5.11 -2.17 0.16
CA MET A 147 -4.52 -3.16 1.05
C MET A 147 -4.24 -4.46 0.30
N ASP A 148 -2.98 -4.90 0.36
CA ASP A 148 -2.45 -6.05 -0.36
C ASP A 148 -1.18 -6.53 0.38
N ILE A 149 -1.36 -7.33 1.44
CA ILE A 149 -0.32 -7.67 2.42
C ILE A 149 -0.18 -9.17 2.67
N GLU A 150 -0.47 -9.96 1.61
CA GLU A 150 -0.12 -11.37 1.53
C GLU A 150 -0.64 -12.21 2.72
N GLY A 151 -1.91 -12.01 3.06
CA GLY A 151 -2.62 -12.74 4.13
C GLY A 151 -2.73 -11.99 5.46
N GLY A 152 -2.04 -10.87 5.63
CA GLY A 152 -2.17 -9.99 6.81
C GLY A 152 -3.54 -9.30 6.90
N GLU A 153 -4.26 -9.20 5.79
CA GLU A 153 -5.61 -8.62 5.70
C GLU A 153 -6.57 -9.29 6.69
N PHE A 154 -6.50 -10.62 6.80
CA PHE A 154 -7.34 -11.39 7.71
C PHE A 154 -7.13 -11.00 9.17
N GLN A 155 -5.89 -10.72 9.58
CA GLN A 155 -5.59 -10.33 10.96
C GLN A 155 -6.13 -8.92 11.26
N ILE A 156 -6.07 -8.01 10.28
CA ILE A 156 -6.57 -6.64 10.45
C ILE A 156 -8.09 -6.65 10.64
N PHE A 157 -8.81 -7.47 9.88
CA PHE A 157 -10.27 -7.49 9.91
C PHE A 157 -10.90 -8.53 10.85
N ASP A 158 -10.12 -9.46 11.43
CA ASP A 158 -10.60 -10.42 12.43
C ASP A 158 -10.86 -9.79 13.82
N GLY A 159 -10.29 -8.60 14.09
CA GLY A 159 -10.37 -7.89 15.36
C GLY A 159 -11.23 -6.63 15.33
N GLN A 160 -11.32 -5.97 16.49
CA GLN A 160 -11.99 -4.68 16.63
C GLN A 160 -11.12 -3.51 16.17
N GLU A 161 -9.84 -3.74 15.94
CA GLU A 161 -8.87 -2.70 15.58
C GLU A 161 -9.24 -1.99 14.28
N ALA A 162 -9.87 -2.72 13.34
CA ALA A 162 -10.34 -2.15 12.08
C ALA A 162 -11.49 -1.14 12.22
N GLU A 163 -12.20 -1.10 13.35
CA GLU A 163 -13.31 -0.17 13.57
C GLU A 163 -12.91 1.29 13.38
N CYS A 164 -11.64 1.62 13.66
CA CYS A 164 -11.12 2.97 13.43
C CYS A 164 -11.09 3.39 11.94
N LEU A 165 -11.26 2.43 11.02
CA LEU A 165 -11.31 2.66 9.57
C LEU A 165 -12.75 2.61 9.00
N GLN A 166 -13.81 2.51 9.80
CA GLN A 166 -15.20 2.35 9.31
C GLN A 166 -15.68 3.48 8.40
N ARG A 167 -15.04 4.64 8.44
CA ARG A 167 -15.32 5.76 7.53
C ARG A 167 -14.44 5.81 6.29
N THR A 168 -13.61 4.78 6.11
CA THR A 168 -12.63 4.68 5.04
C THR A 168 -13.15 3.77 3.93
N THR A 169 -12.95 4.17 2.69
CA THR A 169 -13.12 3.27 1.53
C THR A 169 -11.86 2.42 1.42
N ILE A 170 -12.00 1.10 1.43
CA ILE A 170 -10.85 0.19 1.41
C ILE A 170 -10.98 -0.78 0.24
N LEU A 171 -9.97 -0.83 -0.59
CA LEU A 171 -9.81 -1.84 -1.64
C LEU A 171 -8.87 -2.91 -1.12
N VAL A 172 -9.41 -4.11 -0.85
CA VAL A 172 -8.66 -5.21 -0.24
C VAL A 172 -8.41 -6.30 -1.29
N SER A 173 -7.15 -6.65 -1.49
CA SER A 173 -6.74 -7.88 -2.17
C SER A 173 -6.55 -8.97 -1.12
N TRP A 174 -7.37 -10.02 -1.15
CA TRP A 174 -7.32 -11.10 -0.18
C TRP A 174 -6.42 -12.23 -0.65
N HIS A 175 -5.72 -12.85 0.29
CA HIS A 175 -4.78 -13.95 0.02
C HIS A 175 -5.16 -15.20 0.82
N PRO A 176 -6.32 -15.84 0.51
CA PRO A 176 -6.78 -17.02 1.22
C PRO A 176 -5.81 -18.21 1.12
N GLN A 177 -5.00 -18.28 0.06
CA GLN A 177 -3.98 -19.32 -0.13
C GLN A 177 -2.90 -19.32 0.97
N PHE A 178 -2.64 -18.18 1.62
CA PHE A 178 -1.66 -18.10 2.70
C PHE A 178 -2.23 -18.39 4.08
N THR A 179 -3.54 -18.29 4.24
CA THR A 179 -4.21 -18.43 5.55
C THR A 179 -5.08 -19.66 5.65
N GLY A 180 -5.51 -20.22 4.51
CA GLY A 180 -6.53 -21.28 4.44
C GLY A 180 -7.94 -20.79 4.84
N LYS A 181 -8.13 -19.49 5.10
CA LYS A 181 -9.41 -18.92 5.51
C LYS A 181 -10.22 -18.49 4.28
N PRO A 182 -11.54 -18.68 4.27
CA PRO A 182 -12.39 -18.06 3.25
C PRO A 182 -12.39 -16.54 3.40
N ILE A 183 -12.60 -15.84 2.29
CA ILE A 183 -12.70 -14.37 2.31
C ILE A 183 -13.95 -13.97 3.10
N PRO A 184 -13.80 -13.14 4.15
CA PRO A 184 -14.89 -12.80 5.06
C PRO A 184 -15.84 -11.74 4.48
N GLU A 185 -17.04 -11.68 5.04
CA GLU A 185 -17.87 -10.48 5.06
C GLU A 185 -17.40 -9.61 6.21
N VAL A 186 -16.85 -8.42 5.92
CA VAL A 186 -16.31 -7.52 6.93
C VAL A 186 -17.43 -6.69 7.54
N LYS A 187 -17.65 -6.85 8.84
CA LYS A 187 -18.68 -6.12 9.59
C LYS A 187 -18.38 -4.61 9.65
N GLY A 188 -19.43 -3.79 9.53
CA GLY A 188 -19.29 -2.33 9.60
C GLY A 188 -19.04 -1.66 8.24
N TRP A 189 -18.96 -2.43 7.17
CA TRP A 189 -18.86 -1.93 5.80
C TRP A 189 -19.87 -2.61 4.88
N LYS A 190 -20.23 -1.90 3.82
CA LYS A 190 -20.82 -2.54 2.64
C LYS A 190 -19.70 -3.27 1.92
N ASN A 191 -19.92 -4.56 1.60
CA ASN A 191 -18.95 -5.43 0.97
C ASN A 191 -19.34 -5.66 -0.50
N ASP A 192 -18.62 -5.06 -1.42
CA ASP A 192 -18.82 -5.25 -2.86
C ASP A 192 -17.66 -6.09 -3.43
N ARG A 193 -17.92 -7.35 -3.76
CA ARG A 193 -16.92 -8.24 -4.40
C ARG A 193 -16.74 -7.83 -5.86
N ILE A 194 -15.57 -7.24 -6.18
CA ILE A 194 -15.28 -6.74 -7.53
C ILE A 194 -14.47 -7.73 -8.38
N ALA A 195 -13.74 -8.65 -7.75
CA ALA A 195 -13.06 -9.77 -8.40
C ALA A 195 -13.07 -11.00 -7.46
N SER A 196 -12.46 -12.11 -7.87
CA SER A 196 -12.44 -13.36 -7.08
C SER A 196 -11.86 -13.18 -5.68
N ASP A 197 -10.85 -12.33 -5.59
CA ASP A 197 -10.02 -12.08 -4.40
C ASP A 197 -9.99 -10.60 -4.00
N ILE A 198 -10.76 -9.73 -4.67
CA ILE A 198 -10.78 -8.30 -4.41
C ILE A 198 -12.16 -7.87 -3.92
N THR A 199 -12.20 -7.22 -2.76
CA THR A 199 -13.39 -6.64 -2.17
C THR A 199 -13.22 -5.13 -1.98
N LEU A 200 -14.22 -4.37 -2.41
CA LEU A 200 -14.38 -2.98 -2.03
C LEU A 200 -15.22 -2.91 -0.75
N LEU A 201 -14.63 -2.37 0.29
CA LEU A 201 -15.30 -2.04 1.54
C LEU A 201 -15.65 -0.54 1.51
N SER A 202 -16.92 -0.23 1.53
CA SER A 202 -17.43 1.15 1.57
C SER A 202 -18.09 1.44 2.91
N PRO A 203 -17.95 2.64 3.48
CA PRO A 203 -18.68 3.04 4.68
C PRO A 203 -20.20 2.79 4.53
N LEU A 204 -20.85 2.36 5.62
CA LEU A 204 -22.30 2.18 5.70
C LEU A 204 -23.04 3.52 5.75
#